data_daad4480017ed34f8f83f2c02716c670
#
_entry.id   daad4480017ed34f8f83f2c02716c670
#
_cell.length_a   1.000
_cell.length_b   1.000
_cell.length_c   1.000
_cell.angle_alpha   90.00
_cell.angle_beta   90.00
_cell.angle_gamma   90.00
#
_symmetry.space_group_name_H-M   'P 1'
#
loop_
_entity.id
_entity.type
_entity.pdbx_description
1 polymer ?
#
loop_
_entity_poly.entity_id
_entity_poly.type
_entity_poly.pdbx_seq_one_letter_code
_entity_poly.pdbx_strand_id
1 'polypeptide(L)'
;MADDWDANMETGIRFVRHQFTAAMRHRDIAQGRELFDSLQTQTDDIYEVTSSAAQGISGRWYDPKHRESEAVLLYFHGGGYTFHGGVSGRFAQMLSHHTGARLFAPDYRLTPEHPHPAQAEDAIAAWNFLAAQVPAEKIVVIGDSAGGHMALMLLQSLKAQDKPQPALCIGLCPWTDIGDRGASLQGNNPTDLVQGWMALQFGKWLDPNQAFGREALSPISHDYSGLAPLYLQAGGREVLRDMIIEFAQVQKENGADVSLDLWPDMPHDFQAYDSMTTSSTAALARIRHAIDTHIAAGGSLTGLQDITIV
;
A
#
# COMPACT_ATOMS: atom_id res chain seq x y z
N MET A 1 3.66 -18.32 -18.57
CA MET A 1 4.86 -17.94 -17.79
C MET A 1 5.11 -19.07 -16.82
N ALA A 2 6.38 -19.44 -16.60
CA ALA A 2 6.69 -20.50 -15.63
C ALA A 2 6.24 -20.03 -14.23
N ASP A 3 5.68 -20.97 -13.46
CA ASP A 3 5.28 -20.76 -12.09
C ASP A 3 6.50 -20.30 -11.27
N ASP A 4 6.54 -19.03 -10.88
CA ASP A 4 7.56 -18.50 -9.96
C ASP A 4 7.39 -19.03 -8.53
N TRP A 5 6.31 -19.78 -8.32
CA TRP A 5 5.91 -20.28 -7.03
C TRP A 5 6.61 -21.61 -6.74
N ASP A 6 7.60 -21.58 -5.90
CA ASP A 6 8.32 -22.79 -5.49
C ASP A 6 8.07 -23.13 -4.00
N ALA A 7 8.61 -24.31 -3.58
CA ALA A 7 8.47 -24.80 -2.22
C ALA A 7 9.13 -23.88 -1.17
N ASN A 8 10.13 -23.09 -1.55
CA ASN A 8 10.82 -22.15 -0.66
C ASN A 8 9.93 -20.95 -0.37
N MET A 9 9.25 -20.41 -1.41
CA MET A 9 8.29 -19.33 -1.24
C MET A 9 7.11 -19.76 -0.38
N GLU A 10 6.55 -20.94 -0.62
CA GLU A 10 5.48 -21.50 0.20
C GLU A 10 5.90 -21.63 1.67
N THR A 11 7.15 -22.06 1.92
CA THR A 11 7.70 -22.15 3.27
C THR A 11 7.87 -20.77 3.89
N GLY A 12 8.36 -19.80 3.15
CA GLY A 12 8.51 -18.41 3.59
C GLY A 12 7.17 -17.80 4.00
N ILE A 13 6.13 -17.97 3.17
CA ILE A 13 4.78 -17.48 3.48
C ILE A 13 4.21 -18.12 4.73
N ARG A 14 4.36 -19.42 4.90
CA ARG A 14 3.92 -20.11 6.12
C ARG A 14 4.64 -19.58 7.36
N PHE A 15 5.93 -19.31 7.25
CA PHE A 15 6.70 -18.72 8.33
C PHE A 15 6.20 -17.32 8.68
N VAL A 16 6.07 -16.42 7.71
CA VAL A 16 5.58 -15.05 7.90
C VAL A 16 4.16 -15.08 8.47
N ARG A 17 3.28 -15.91 7.93
CA ARG A 17 1.92 -16.12 8.45
C ARG A 17 1.91 -16.56 9.92
N HIS A 18 2.79 -17.50 10.28
CA HIS A 18 2.90 -17.97 11.66
C HIS A 18 3.29 -16.86 12.61
N GLN A 19 4.33 -16.10 12.26
CA GLN A 19 4.83 -14.98 13.07
C GLN A 19 3.78 -13.86 13.17
N PHE A 20 3.16 -13.50 12.05
CA PHE A 20 2.12 -12.48 12.04
C PHE A 20 0.88 -12.90 12.84
N THR A 21 0.48 -14.16 12.75
CA THR A 21 -0.59 -14.73 13.59
C THR A 21 -0.23 -14.65 15.07
N ALA A 22 1.01 -14.95 15.45
CA ALA A 22 1.49 -14.85 16.83
C ALA A 22 1.44 -13.39 17.31
N ALA A 23 1.94 -12.44 16.49
CA ALA A 23 1.90 -11.01 16.79
C ALA A 23 0.47 -10.50 17.02
N MET A 24 -0.45 -10.85 16.12
CA MET A 24 -1.86 -10.46 16.18
C MET A 24 -2.63 -11.06 17.38
N ARG A 25 -2.26 -12.26 17.83
CA ARG A 25 -2.87 -12.94 18.97
C ARG A 25 -2.23 -12.60 20.30
N HIS A 26 -1.16 -11.82 20.29
CA HIS A 26 -0.50 -11.44 21.53
C HIS A 26 -1.43 -10.55 22.37
N ARG A 27 -1.46 -10.76 23.68
CA ARG A 27 -2.30 -9.96 24.59
C ARG A 27 -1.78 -8.54 24.77
N ASP A 28 -0.47 -8.38 24.66
CA ASP A 28 0.22 -7.08 24.67
C ASP A 28 0.58 -6.70 23.25
N ILE A 29 0.01 -5.60 22.75
CA ILE A 29 0.24 -5.15 21.38
C ILE A 29 1.68 -4.70 21.16
N ALA A 30 2.36 -4.18 22.17
CA ALA A 30 3.77 -3.79 22.07
C ALA A 30 4.66 -5.01 21.81
N GLN A 31 4.45 -6.12 22.53
CA GLN A 31 5.15 -7.38 22.28
C GLN A 31 4.75 -7.98 20.92
N GLY A 32 3.49 -7.79 20.49
CA GLY A 32 3.08 -8.17 19.14
C GLY A 32 3.85 -7.39 18.06
N ARG A 33 4.11 -6.10 18.28
CA ARG A 33 4.93 -5.27 17.38
C ARG A 33 6.40 -5.71 17.36
N GLU A 34 6.97 -6.08 18.50
CA GLU A 34 8.33 -6.64 18.55
C GLU A 34 8.45 -7.94 17.75
N LEU A 35 7.45 -8.81 17.84
CA LEU A 35 7.38 -10.03 17.03
C LEU A 35 7.26 -9.72 15.54
N PHE A 36 6.46 -8.72 15.17
CA PHE A 36 6.32 -8.29 13.79
C PHE A 36 7.63 -7.68 13.27
N ASP A 37 8.28 -6.85 14.06
CA ASP A 37 9.56 -6.24 13.70
C ASP A 37 10.68 -7.30 13.53
N SER A 38 10.59 -8.43 14.25
CA SER A 38 11.51 -9.56 14.09
C SER A 38 11.41 -10.29 12.74
N LEU A 39 10.38 -9.98 11.91
CA LEU A 39 10.27 -10.46 10.54
C LEU A 39 11.33 -9.84 9.61
N GLN A 40 12.12 -8.90 10.09
CA GLN A 40 13.27 -8.38 9.35
C GLN A 40 14.24 -9.51 9.04
N THR A 41 14.28 -9.91 7.78
CA THR A 41 15.45 -10.56 7.23
C THR A 41 16.59 -9.54 7.23
N GLN A 42 17.82 -9.99 7.50
CA GLN A 42 19.01 -9.16 7.52
C GLN A 42 18.99 -8.14 6.40
N THR A 43 18.99 -6.87 6.75
CA THR A 43 19.17 -5.78 5.82
C THR A 43 20.66 -5.69 5.52
N ASP A 44 21.13 -6.52 4.60
CA ASP A 44 22.27 -6.09 3.80
C ASP A 44 21.77 -4.87 3.04
N ASP A 45 22.60 -3.83 2.90
CA ASP A 45 22.30 -2.63 2.09
C ASP A 45 22.23 -3.00 0.60
N ILE A 46 21.23 -3.84 0.26
CA ILE A 46 21.01 -4.26 -1.13
C ILE A 46 20.45 -3.12 -1.99
N TYR A 47 19.81 -2.13 -1.32
CA TYR A 47 19.33 -0.94 -2.00
C TYR A 47 20.29 0.22 -1.78
N GLU A 48 20.76 0.82 -2.86
CA GLU A 48 21.59 2.03 -2.82
C GLU A 48 20.71 3.25 -2.51
N VAL A 49 20.21 3.33 -1.28
CA VAL A 49 19.30 4.38 -0.78
C VAL A 49 19.79 4.88 0.58
N THR A 50 19.94 6.20 0.69
CA THR A 50 20.23 6.84 1.98
C THR A 50 18.94 7.24 2.67
N SER A 51 18.85 7.05 3.99
CA SER A 51 17.68 7.49 4.75
C SER A 51 18.05 8.58 5.77
N SER A 52 17.16 9.56 5.94
CA SER A 52 17.31 10.65 6.89
C SER A 52 15.98 11.02 7.54
N ALA A 53 16.02 11.50 8.80
CA ALA A 53 14.83 12.01 9.46
C ALA A 53 14.32 13.29 8.76
N ALA A 54 13.01 13.40 8.61
CA ALA A 54 12.41 14.64 8.12
C ALA A 54 12.43 15.72 9.21
N GLN A 55 12.52 16.98 8.80
CA GLN A 55 12.44 18.12 9.72
C GLN A 55 11.04 18.74 9.64
N GLY A 56 10.43 18.98 10.78
CA GLY A 56 9.12 19.64 10.88
C GLY A 56 7.92 18.67 10.89
N ILE A 57 8.14 17.38 10.63
CA ILE A 57 7.14 16.31 10.74
C ILE A 57 7.85 15.00 11.09
N SER A 58 7.18 14.11 11.83
CA SER A 58 7.71 12.78 12.08
C SER A 58 7.68 11.96 10.80
N GLY A 59 8.80 11.33 10.46
CA GLY A 59 8.95 10.52 9.25
C GLY A 59 10.36 10.53 8.70
N ARG A 60 10.54 9.80 7.63
CA ARG A 60 11.86 9.63 7.00
C ARG A 60 11.82 9.90 5.52
N TRP A 61 12.90 10.50 5.04
CA TRP A 61 13.23 10.58 3.62
C TRP A 61 14.08 9.37 3.21
N TYR A 62 13.85 8.91 2.00
CA TYR A 62 14.62 7.89 1.32
C TYR A 62 15.07 8.45 -0.02
N ASP A 63 16.38 8.64 -0.17
CA ASP A 63 17.00 9.24 -1.34
C ASP A 63 17.79 8.17 -2.10
N PRO A 64 17.37 7.77 -3.32
CA PRO A 64 18.11 6.80 -4.11
C PRO A 64 19.42 7.42 -4.62
N LYS A 65 20.51 6.65 -4.61
CA LYS A 65 21.83 7.09 -5.10
C LYS A 65 21.76 7.53 -6.56
N HIS A 66 20.97 6.83 -7.35
CA HIS A 66 20.69 7.17 -8.74
C HIS A 66 19.25 7.68 -8.84
N ARG A 67 19.11 8.99 -8.70
CA ARG A 67 17.81 9.63 -8.87
C ARG A 67 17.52 9.79 -10.36
N GLU A 68 16.53 9.05 -10.85
CA GLU A 68 16.17 9.00 -12.27
C GLU A 68 14.76 9.54 -12.54
N SER A 69 13.96 9.75 -11.47
CA SER A 69 12.59 10.30 -11.56
C SER A 69 12.53 11.70 -10.95
N GLU A 70 11.74 12.58 -11.58
CA GLU A 70 11.37 13.88 -11.00
C GLU A 70 10.20 13.76 -9.99
N ALA A 71 9.54 12.61 -9.93
CA ALA A 71 8.51 12.35 -8.95
C ALA A 71 9.07 12.38 -7.53
N VAL A 72 8.20 12.75 -6.59
CA VAL A 72 8.42 12.55 -5.15
C VAL A 72 7.30 11.66 -4.64
N LEU A 73 7.66 10.53 -4.04
CA LEU A 73 6.70 9.60 -3.51
C LEU A 73 6.31 9.99 -2.08
N LEU A 74 5.01 10.03 -1.80
CA LEU A 74 4.45 10.02 -0.45
C LEU A 74 4.00 8.59 -0.17
N TYR A 75 4.74 7.88 0.67
CA TYR A 75 4.51 6.47 0.93
C TYR A 75 3.90 6.23 2.30
N PHE A 76 2.77 5.55 2.32
CA PHE A 76 2.12 5.05 3.53
C PHE A 76 2.34 3.55 3.64
N HIS A 77 2.95 3.11 4.75
CA HIS A 77 3.25 1.70 4.96
C HIS A 77 2.00 0.87 5.33
N GLY A 78 2.06 -0.42 5.05
CA GLY A 78 1.08 -1.41 5.44
C GLY A 78 1.15 -1.81 6.93
N GLY A 79 0.60 -2.99 7.26
CA GLY A 79 0.57 -3.51 8.63
C GLY A 79 -0.73 -3.25 9.37
N GLY A 80 -1.85 -3.09 8.65
CA GLY A 80 -3.20 -3.00 9.23
C GLY A 80 -3.42 -1.79 10.13
N TYR A 81 -2.68 -0.69 9.91
CA TYR A 81 -2.63 0.47 10.81
C TYR A 81 -2.10 0.20 12.21
N THR A 82 -1.67 -1.02 12.51
CA THR A 82 -1.31 -1.48 13.86
C THR A 82 0.18 -1.78 14.00
N PHE A 83 0.76 -2.32 12.93
CA PHE A 83 2.14 -2.78 12.90
C PHE A 83 3.01 -1.88 12.04
N HIS A 84 4.20 -1.59 12.53
CA HIS A 84 5.26 -0.87 11.85
C HIS A 84 6.60 -1.40 12.35
N GLY A 85 7.60 -1.42 11.49
CA GLY A 85 8.94 -1.88 11.84
C GLY A 85 9.89 -1.77 10.66
N GLY A 86 11.04 -2.41 10.77
CA GLY A 86 12.06 -2.37 9.73
C GLY A 86 11.59 -2.95 8.39
N VAL A 87 10.61 -3.85 8.39
CA VAL A 87 9.94 -4.32 7.16
C VAL A 87 9.37 -3.13 6.37
N SER A 88 8.71 -2.20 7.04
CA SER A 88 8.16 -0.99 6.40
C SER A 88 9.26 -0.08 5.84
N GLY A 89 10.35 0.10 6.60
CA GLY A 89 11.51 0.86 6.15
C GLY A 89 12.21 0.23 4.95
N ARG A 90 12.33 -1.11 4.94
CA ARG A 90 12.86 -1.85 3.78
C ARG A 90 11.97 -1.70 2.56
N PHE A 91 10.67 -1.77 2.72
CA PHE A 91 9.72 -1.57 1.62
C PHE A 91 9.86 -0.15 1.02
N ALA A 92 9.99 0.87 1.87
CA ALA A 92 10.26 2.25 1.43
C ALA A 92 11.58 2.36 0.65
N GLN A 93 12.67 1.72 1.15
CA GLN A 93 13.96 1.68 0.43
C GLN A 93 13.84 1.00 -0.93
N MET A 94 13.16 -0.14 -1.00
CA MET A 94 12.90 -0.89 -2.22
C MET A 94 12.14 -0.04 -3.25
N LEU A 95 11.06 0.60 -2.84
CA LEU A 95 10.29 1.47 -3.72
C LEU A 95 11.13 2.64 -4.24
N SER A 96 11.88 3.32 -3.34
CA SER A 96 12.77 4.42 -3.74
C SER A 96 13.84 3.97 -4.74
N HIS A 97 14.46 2.80 -4.50
CA HIS A 97 15.47 2.22 -5.38
C HIS A 97 14.91 1.90 -6.77
N HIS A 98 13.85 1.09 -6.84
CA HIS A 98 13.31 0.62 -8.13
C HIS A 98 12.64 1.72 -8.96
N THR A 99 12.08 2.72 -8.29
CA THR A 99 11.46 3.86 -9.00
C THR A 99 12.45 4.96 -9.38
N GLY A 100 13.63 4.97 -8.76
CA GLY A 100 14.60 6.07 -8.89
C GLY A 100 14.05 7.41 -8.36
N ALA A 101 13.00 7.37 -7.54
CA ALA A 101 12.34 8.55 -7.00
C ALA A 101 12.69 8.76 -5.52
N ARG A 102 12.84 10.03 -5.13
CA ARG A 102 12.87 10.38 -3.71
C ARG A 102 11.54 10.02 -3.06
N LEU A 103 11.59 9.46 -1.83
CA LEU A 103 10.40 9.01 -1.12
C LEU A 103 10.36 9.60 0.28
N PHE A 104 9.20 10.10 0.69
CA PHE A 104 8.88 10.48 2.06
C PHE A 104 7.90 9.48 2.66
N ALA A 105 8.26 8.89 3.80
CA ALA A 105 7.41 8.01 4.61
C ALA A 105 7.14 8.67 5.96
N PRO A 106 5.91 9.12 6.25
CA PRO A 106 5.55 9.66 7.56
C PRO A 106 5.39 8.55 8.60
N ASP A 107 5.76 8.86 9.85
CA ASP A 107 5.44 8.02 11.01
C ASP A 107 4.02 8.38 11.47
N TYR A 108 3.02 7.76 10.89
CA TYR A 108 1.64 8.00 11.25
C TYR A 108 1.23 7.23 12.51
N ARG A 109 0.27 7.77 13.26
CA ARG A 109 -0.25 7.16 14.50
C ARG A 109 -0.94 5.84 14.23
N LEU A 110 -0.70 4.86 15.11
CA LEU A 110 -1.15 3.48 14.95
C LEU A 110 -2.34 3.14 15.87
N THR A 111 -3.15 2.20 15.41
CA THR A 111 -4.17 1.54 16.21
C THR A 111 -3.55 0.43 17.08
N PRO A 112 -4.19 0.01 18.16
CA PRO A 112 -5.45 0.48 18.71
C PRO A 112 -5.35 1.76 19.55
N GLU A 113 -4.14 2.28 19.82
CA GLU A 113 -3.95 3.45 20.69
C GLU A 113 -4.55 4.73 20.10
N HIS A 114 -4.50 4.85 18.79
CA HIS A 114 -5.01 5.99 18.03
C HIS A 114 -5.94 5.50 16.92
N PRO A 115 -7.22 5.25 17.21
CA PRO A 115 -8.19 4.87 16.18
C PRO A 115 -8.47 6.03 15.23
N HIS A 116 -9.27 5.78 14.19
CA HIS A 116 -9.73 6.86 13.31
C HIS A 116 -10.38 8.00 14.12
N PRO A 117 -10.09 9.31 13.82
CA PRO A 117 -9.53 9.82 12.56
C PRO A 117 -8.01 10.06 12.55
N ALA A 118 -7.25 9.54 13.53
CA ALA A 118 -5.83 9.83 13.66
C ALA A 118 -5.04 9.63 12.35
N GLN A 119 -5.29 8.53 11.64
CA GLN A 119 -4.61 8.20 10.38
C GLN A 119 -4.95 9.19 9.26
N ALA A 120 -6.22 9.60 9.17
CA ALA A 120 -6.64 10.59 8.18
C ALA A 120 -6.03 11.98 8.44
N GLU A 121 -5.94 12.38 9.71
CA GLU A 121 -5.28 13.62 10.11
C GLU A 121 -3.79 13.61 9.77
N ASP A 122 -3.12 12.49 10.05
CA ASP A 122 -1.70 12.31 9.76
C ASP A 122 -1.41 12.25 8.25
N ALA A 123 -2.30 11.63 7.46
CA ALA A 123 -2.20 11.63 6.00
C ALA A 123 -2.28 13.05 5.42
N ILE A 124 -3.25 13.85 5.90
CA ILE A 124 -3.38 15.26 5.49
C ILE A 124 -2.18 16.09 5.95
N ALA A 125 -1.66 15.85 7.14
CA ALA A 125 -0.46 16.54 7.61
C ALA A 125 0.77 16.23 6.74
N ALA A 126 0.96 14.95 6.38
CA ALA A 126 2.02 14.50 5.49
C ALA A 126 1.88 15.10 4.08
N TRP A 127 0.66 15.12 3.53
CA TRP A 127 0.38 15.77 2.26
C TRP A 127 0.73 17.25 2.30
N ASN A 128 0.24 17.99 3.30
CA ASN A 128 0.50 19.44 3.44
C ASN A 128 1.98 19.73 3.57
N PHE A 129 2.71 18.91 4.34
CA PHE A 129 4.17 19.03 4.47
C PHE A 129 4.87 18.87 3.12
N LEU A 130 4.47 17.89 2.33
CA LEU A 130 5.09 17.62 1.04
C LEU A 130 4.67 18.65 -0.02
N ALA A 131 3.39 18.96 -0.12
CA ALA A 131 2.84 19.90 -1.10
C ALA A 131 3.31 21.37 -0.86
N ALA A 132 3.79 21.70 0.32
CA ALA A 132 4.46 22.97 0.57
C ALA A 132 5.85 23.07 -0.07
N GLN A 133 6.45 21.97 -0.48
CA GLN A 133 7.82 21.88 -1.00
C GLN A 133 7.88 21.36 -2.45
N VAL A 134 6.89 20.60 -2.87
CA VAL A 134 6.83 19.92 -4.16
C VAL A 134 5.48 20.21 -4.82
N PRO A 135 5.43 20.62 -6.08
CA PRO A 135 4.17 20.77 -6.82
C PRO A 135 3.35 19.47 -6.83
N ALA A 136 2.04 19.57 -6.65
CA ALA A 136 1.15 18.41 -6.51
C ALA A 136 1.23 17.46 -7.72
N GLU A 137 1.42 18.01 -8.92
CA GLU A 137 1.60 17.29 -10.19
C GLU A 137 2.93 16.48 -10.27
N LYS A 138 3.83 16.63 -9.29
CA LYS A 138 5.04 15.83 -9.14
C LYS A 138 4.98 14.88 -7.94
N ILE A 139 3.90 14.92 -7.17
CA ILE A 139 3.70 14.02 -6.03
C ILE A 139 2.94 12.78 -6.51
N VAL A 140 3.48 11.61 -6.22
CA VAL A 140 2.80 10.32 -6.34
C VAL A 140 2.53 9.80 -4.96
N VAL A 141 1.26 9.55 -4.64
CA VAL A 141 0.89 8.91 -3.38
C VAL A 141 0.88 7.40 -3.59
N ILE A 142 1.59 6.67 -2.76
CA ILE A 142 1.71 5.21 -2.86
C ILE A 142 1.58 4.58 -1.48
N GLY A 143 0.95 3.40 -1.41
CA GLY A 143 0.87 2.63 -0.16
C GLY A 143 0.54 1.18 -0.40
N ASP A 144 0.99 0.32 0.51
CA ASP A 144 0.70 -1.10 0.54
C ASP A 144 -0.36 -1.44 1.59
N SER A 145 -1.26 -2.40 1.29
CA SER A 145 -2.23 -2.90 2.26
C SER A 145 -3.08 -1.79 2.91
N ALA A 146 -2.98 -1.61 4.23
CA ALA A 146 -3.59 -0.50 4.97
C ALA A 146 -3.03 0.86 4.55
N GLY A 147 -1.76 0.94 4.13
CA GLY A 147 -1.18 2.15 3.55
C GLY A 147 -1.81 2.47 2.19
N GLY A 148 -2.16 1.46 1.39
CA GLY A 148 -2.95 1.62 0.17
C GLY A 148 -4.36 2.15 0.45
N HIS A 149 -5.01 1.67 1.52
CA HIS A 149 -6.26 2.25 2.02
C HIS A 149 -6.07 3.74 2.37
N MET A 150 -5.01 4.07 3.12
CA MET A 150 -4.71 5.45 3.52
C MET A 150 -4.48 6.36 2.31
N ALA A 151 -3.75 5.87 1.30
CA ALA A 151 -3.52 6.58 0.05
C ALA A 151 -4.83 6.90 -0.69
N LEU A 152 -5.71 5.91 -0.82
CA LEU A 152 -7.03 6.10 -1.44
C LEU A 152 -7.89 7.08 -0.64
N MET A 153 -7.99 6.93 0.68
CA MET A 153 -8.79 7.82 1.54
C MET A 153 -8.23 9.24 1.60
N LEU A 154 -6.91 9.41 1.40
CA LEU A 154 -6.32 10.75 1.27
C LEU A 154 -6.90 11.52 0.09
N LEU A 155 -7.10 10.87 -1.07
CA LEU A 155 -7.70 11.53 -2.26
C LEU A 155 -9.08 12.09 -1.93
N GLN A 156 -9.91 11.35 -1.20
CA GLN A 156 -11.23 11.80 -0.75
C GLN A 156 -11.12 12.98 0.23
N SER A 157 -10.15 12.92 1.13
CA SER A 157 -9.89 13.99 2.08
C SER A 157 -9.42 15.28 1.39
N LEU A 158 -8.60 15.16 0.34
CA LEU A 158 -8.17 16.29 -0.49
C LEU A 158 -9.34 16.90 -1.25
N LYS A 159 -10.20 16.06 -1.85
CA LYS A 159 -11.45 16.51 -2.53
C LYS A 159 -12.34 17.29 -1.56
N ALA A 160 -12.58 16.73 -0.37
CA ALA A 160 -13.43 17.37 0.64
C ALA A 160 -12.89 18.71 1.15
N GLN A 161 -11.58 18.96 1.05
CA GLN A 161 -10.91 20.20 1.46
C GLN A 161 -10.57 21.12 0.28
N ASP A 162 -11.05 20.81 -0.94
CA ASP A 162 -10.73 21.57 -2.15
C ASP A 162 -9.23 21.77 -2.39
N LYS A 163 -8.44 20.73 -2.09
CA LYS A 163 -6.99 20.71 -2.25
C LYS A 163 -6.59 20.05 -3.57
N PRO A 164 -5.42 20.42 -4.14
CA PRO A 164 -4.89 19.74 -5.32
C PRO A 164 -4.77 18.24 -5.11
N GLN A 165 -5.02 17.46 -6.18
CA GLN A 165 -4.79 16.03 -6.21
C GLN A 165 -3.33 15.72 -6.60
N PRO A 166 -2.76 14.57 -6.18
CA PRO A 166 -1.45 14.11 -6.66
C PRO A 166 -1.50 13.79 -8.16
N ALA A 167 -0.32 13.65 -8.78
CA ALA A 167 -0.21 13.19 -10.17
C ALA A 167 -0.79 11.78 -10.38
N LEU A 168 -0.60 10.91 -9.39
CA LEU A 168 -0.98 9.50 -9.43
C LEU A 168 -1.17 8.98 -8.00
N CYS A 169 -2.11 8.07 -7.81
CA CYS A 169 -2.23 7.28 -6.60
C CYS A 169 -1.99 5.79 -6.91
N ILE A 170 -1.10 5.16 -6.18
CA ILE A 170 -0.72 3.75 -6.36
C ILE A 170 -1.13 2.96 -5.13
N GLY A 171 -1.98 1.96 -5.32
CA GLY A 171 -2.35 1.00 -4.28
C GLY A 171 -1.71 -0.36 -4.53
N LEU A 172 -0.82 -0.79 -3.65
CA LEU A 172 -0.23 -2.13 -3.67
C LEU A 172 -1.03 -3.02 -2.74
N CYS A 173 -1.75 -3.99 -3.31
CA CYS A 173 -2.65 -4.85 -2.53
C CYS A 173 -3.57 -4.07 -1.56
N PRO A 174 -4.22 -2.97 -1.99
CA PRO A 174 -4.86 -2.03 -1.09
C PRO A 174 -6.07 -2.62 -0.38
N TRP A 175 -6.22 -2.30 0.90
CA TRP A 175 -7.40 -2.69 1.67
C TRP A 175 -8.58 -1.75 1.33
N THR A 176 -9.47 -2.17 0.43
CA THR A 176 -10.52 -1.32 -0.14
C THR A 176 -11.87 -1.37 0.58
N ASP A 177 -12.02 -2.30 1.53
CA ASP A 177 -13.20 -2.42 2.39
C ASP A 177 -12.79 -2.91 3.78
N ILE A 178 -13.16 -2.19 4.83
CA ILE A 178 -12.83 -2.57 6.22
C ILE A 178 -13.66 -3.71 6.78
N GLY A 179 -14.65 -4.19 6.03
CA GLY A 179 -15.55 -5.29 6.40
C GLY A 179 -15.22 -6.61 5.71
N ASP A 180 -16.22 -7.45 5.59
CA ASP A 180 -16.16 -8.86 5.18
C ASP A 180 -16.44 -9.07 3.68
N ARG A 181 -15.96 -8.17 2.82
CA ARG A 181 -16.22 -8.20 1.38
C ARG A 181 -15.40 -9.26 0.65
N GLY A 182 -16.08 -9.98 -0.26
CA GLY A 182 -15.48 -10.93 -1.19
C GLY A 182 -15.24 -12.32 -0.61
N ALA A 183 -15.36 -13.34 -1.47
CA ALA A 183 -15.15 -14.73 -1.08
C ALA A 183 -13.68 -15.03 -0.75
N SER A 184 -12.74 -14.31 -1.40
CA SER A 184 -11.30 -14.46 -1.18
C SER A 184 -10.90 -14.17 0.26
N LEU A 185 -11.63 -13.29 0.97
CA LEU A 185 -11.31 -12.91 2.36
C LEU A 185 -11.16 -14.14 3.28
N GLN A 186 -11.97 -15.15 3.06
CA GLN A 186 -11.88 -16.42 3.80
C GLN A 186 -11.30 -17.55 2.95
N GLY A 187 -11.61 -17.56 1.65
CA GLY A 187 -11.20 -18.62 0.72
C GLY A 187 -9.69 -18.69 0.52
N ASN A 188 -9.00 -17.56 0.53
CA ASN A 188 -7.56 -17.46 0.31
C ASN A 188 -6.72 -17.54 1.59
N ASN A 189 -7.34 -17.71 2.77
CA ASN A 189 -6.61 -17.93 4.04
C ASN A 189 -5.48 -18.98 3.95
N PRO A 190 -5.64 -20.13 3.25
CA PRO A 190 -4.57 -21.13 3.16
C PRO A 190 -3.36 -20.69 2.33
N THR A 191 -3.53 -19.74 1.42
CA THR A 191 -2.54 -19.37 0.40
C THR A 191 -1.89 -18.01 0.62
N ASP A 192 -2.39 -17.25 1.59
CA ASP A 192 -1.91 -15.90 1.86
C ASP A 192 -1.15 -15.81 3.18
N LEU A 193 -0.33 -14.76 3.32
CA LEU A 193 0.36 -14.43 4.57
C LEU A 193 -0.57 -13.73 5.57
N VAL A 194 -1.49 -12.90 5.10
CA VAL A 194 -2.57 -12.29 5.88
C VAL A 194 -3.78 -13.21 5.88
N GLN A 195 -4.57 -13.19 6.93
CA GLN A 195 -5.80 -13.97 7.04
C GLN A 195 -7.01 -13.04 7.19
N GLY A 196 -8.16 -13.45 6.66
CA GLY A 196 -9.36 -12.63 6.67
C GLY A 196 -9.79 -12.15 8.05
N TRP A 197 -9.62 -13.00 9.09
CA TRP A 197 -9.92 -12.59 10.47
C TRP A 197 -8.99 -11.44 10.97
N MET A 198 -7.75 -11.35 10.45
CA MET A 198 -6.83 -10.25 10.78
C MET A 198 -7.35 -8.94 10.19
N ALA A 199 -7.75 -8.95 8.92
CA ALA A 199 -8.35 -7.77 8.27
C ALA A 199 -9.57 -7.25 9.04
N LEU A 200 -10.46 -8.16 9.46
CA LEU A 200 -11.61 -7.80 10.29
C LEU A 200 -11.23 -7.26 11.67
N GLN A 201 -10.14 -7.75 12.27
CA GLN A 201 -9.65 -7.23 13.53
C GLN A 201 -9.05 -5.84 13.38
N PHE A 202 -8.33 -5.57 12.30
CA PHE A 202 -7.83 -4.23 11.98
C PHE A 202 -8.98 -3.22 11.82
N GLY A 203 -10.05 -3.61 11.13
CA GLY A 203 -11.26 -2.78 11.02
C GLY A 203 -11.88 -2.43 12.39
N LYS A 204 -11.91 -3.41 13.31
CA LYS A 204 -12.39 -3.16 14.69
C LYS A 204 -11.47 -2.24 15.49
N TRP A 205 -10.16 -2.28 15.25
CA TRP A 205 -9.24 -1.37 15.92
C TRP A 205 -9.25 0.03 15.30
N LEU A 206 -9.55 0.12 14.00
CA LEU A 206 -9.67 1.39 13.29
C LEU A 206 -10.92 2.17 13.75
N ASP A 207 -12.06 1.49 13.93
CA ASP A 207 -13.33 2.08 14.40
C ASP A 207 -13.96 1.23 15.52
N PRO A 208 -13.36 1.24 16.73
CA PRO A 208 -13.75 0.30 17.81
C PRO A 208 -15.19 0.48 18.30
N ASN A 209 -15.75 1.68 18.18
CA ASN A 209 -17.10 2.02 18.61
C ASN A 209 -18.10 2.12 17.45
N GLN A 210 -17.68 1.81 16.22
CA GLN A 210 -18.47 2.00 15.00
C GLN A 210 -19.02 3.44 14.87
N ALA A 211 -18.21 4.41 15.33
CA ALA A 211 -18.61 5.82 15.35
C ALA A 211 -18.68 6.43 13.95
N PHE A 212 -17.90 5.92 13.01
CA PHE A 212 -17.84 6.37 11.62
C PHE A 212 -18.56 5.41 10.68
N GLY A 213 -18.48 4.12 10.95
CA GLY A 213 -19.12 3.07 10.18
C GLY A 213 -18.32 2.61 8.95
N ARG A 214 -18.67 1.41 8.48
CA ARG A 214 -17.99 0.73 7.38
C ARG A 214 -17.95 1.56 6.09
N GLU A 215 -19.09 2.14 5.70
CA GLU A 215 -19.20 2.89 4.44
C GLU A 215 -18.29 4.11 4.41
N ALA A 216 -18.25 4.88 5.50
CA ALA A 216 -17.41 6.07 5.58
C ALA A 216 -15.90 5.75 5.54
N LEU A 217 -15.52 4.56 6.03
CA LEU A 217 -14.13 4.13 6.16
C LEU A 217 -13.68 3.16 5.06
N SER A 218 -14.53 2.81 4.11
CA SER A 218 -14.17 1.88 3.03
C SER A 218 -14.04 2.62 1.69
N PRO A 219 -12.85 2.63 1.06
CA PRO A 219 -12.63 3.25 -0.24
C PRO A 219 -13.68 2.89 -1.29
N ILE A 220 -14.13 1.64 -1.31
CA ILE A 220 -15.12 1.16 -2.30
C ILE A 220 -16.47 1.89 -2.23
N SER A 221 -16.79 2.52 -1.11
CA SER A 221 -18.04 3.25 -0.90
C SER A 221 -17.99 4.71 -1.39
N HIS A 222 -16.83 5.16 -1.89
CA HIS A 222 -16.62 6.53 -2.35
C HIS A 222 -16.46 6.59 -3.87
N ASP A 223 -16.75 7.77 -4.45
CA ASP A 223 -16.58 8.05 -5.87
C ASP A 223 -15.22 8.72 -6.13
N TYR A 224 -14.42 8.10 -7.00
CA TYR A 224 -13.09 8.59 -7.42
C TYR A 224 -13.11 9.25 -8.79
N SER A 225 -14.28 9.44 -9.42
CA SER A 225 -14.38 10.16 -10.69
C SER A 225 -13.82 11.58 -10.57
N GLY A 226 -12.98 11.98 -11.52
CA GLY A 226 -12.34 13.28 -11.53
C GLY A 226 -11.24 13.50 -10.49
N LEU A 227 -10.86 12.47 -9.73
CA LEU A 227 -9.69 12.50 -8.85
C LEU A 227 -8.43 12.08 -9.60
N ALA A 228 -7.29 12.03 -8.88
CA ALA A 228 -6.04 11.51 -9.42
C ALA A 228 -6.25 10.10 -10.00
N PRO A 229 -5.57 9.75 -11.11
CA PRO A 229 -5.57 8.40 -11.65
C PRO A 229 -5.13 7.37 -10.61
N LEU A 230 -5.68 6.16 -10.69
CA LEU A 230 -5.42 5.07 -9.77
C LEU A 230 -4.70 3.93 -10.50
N TYR A 231 -3.50 3.59 -10.05
CA TYR A 231 -2.81 2.37 -10.46
C TYR A 231 -2.79 1.38 -9.31
N LEU A 232 -3.40 0.21 -9.51
CA LEU A 232 -3.56 -0.80 -8.47
C LEU A 232 -2.81 -2.07 -8.86
N GLN A 233 -2.16 -2.71 -7.89
CA GLN A 233 -1.65 -4.08 -8.04
C GLN A 233 -2.32 -4.98 -7.01
N ALA A 234 -2.66 -6.21 -7.41
CA ALA A 234 -3.27 -7.20 -6.53
C ALA A 234 -2.71 -8.60 -6.80
N GLY A 235 -2.58 -9.40 -5.76
CA GLY A 235 -2.23 -10.81 -5.85
C GLY A 235 -3.48 -11.69 -6.02
N GLY A 236 -3.44 -12.66 -6.94
CA GLY A 236 -4.57 -13.58 -7.15
C GLY A 236 -4.80 -14.53 -5.98
N ARG A 237 -3.80 -14.73 -5.13
CA ARG A 237 -3.85 -15.61 -3.95
C ARG A 237 -4.08 -14.87 -2.63
N GLU A 238 -4.15 -13.52 -2.66
CA GLU A 238 -4.35 -12.73 -1.45
C GLU A 238 -5.81 -12.73 -0.95
N VAL A 239 -5.99 -12.55 0.35
CA VAL A 239 -7.33 -12.46 0.97
C VAL A 239 -8.11 -11.22 0.51
N LEU A 240 -7.44 -10.12 0.14
CA LEU A 240 -8.07 -8.87 -0.28
C LEU A 240 -8.42 -8.84 -1.78
N ARG A 241 -8.08 -9.87 -2.57
CA ARG A 241 -8.25 -9.91 -4.03
C ARG A 241 -9.62 -9.44 -4.50
N ASP A 242 -10.68 -10.04 -3.97
CA ASP A 242 -12.03 -9.80 -4.51
C ASP A 242 -12.50 -8.37 -4.24
N MET A 243 -12.17 -7.81 -3.06
CA MET A 243 -12.53 -6.42 -2.76
C MET A 243 -11.74 -5.41 -3.60
N ILE A 244 -10.49 -5.73 -3.98
CA ILE A 244 -9.68 -4.88 -4.87
C ILE A 244 -10.24 -4.92 -6.29
N ILE A 245 -10.58 -6.11 -6.80
CA ILE A 245 -11.17 -6.28 -8.13
C ILE A 245 -12.50 -5.52 -8.22
N GLU A 246 -13.38 -5.72 -7.23
CA GLU A 246 -14.67 -5.04 -7.19
C GLU A 246 -14.51 -3.52 -7.09
N PHE A 247 -13.58 -3.02 -6.27
CA PHE A 247 -13.26 -1.60 -6.19
C PHE A 247 -12.86 -1.05 -7.57
N ALA A 248 -11.91 -1.71 -8.25
CA ALA A 248 -11.46 -1.26 -9.56
C ALA A 248 -12.61 -1.23 -10.60
N GLN A 249 -13.48 -2.23 -10.59
CA GLN A 249 -14.64 -2.31 -11.48
C GLN A 249 -15.64 -1.18 -11.20
N VAL A 250 -16.05 -1.02 -9.95
CA VAL A 250 -17.00 0.04 -9.53
C VAL A 250 -16.46 1.42 -9.88
N GLN A 251 -15.16 1.67 -9.65
CA GLN A 251 -14.59 2.98 -9.95
C GLN A 251 -14.48 3.24 -11.46
N LYS A 252 -14.18 2.23 -12.28
CA LYS A 252 -14.25 2.35 -13.74
C LYS A 252 -15.67 2.65 -14.24
N GLU A 253 -16.67 1.97 -13.69
CA GLU A 253 -18.09 2.21 -14.03
C GLU A 253 -18.53 3.62 -13.64
N ASN A 254 -17.99 4.19 -12.56
CA ASN A 254 -18.21 5.57 -12.14
C ASN A 254 -17.41 6.60 -12.97
N GLY A 255 -16.54 6.15 -13.89
CA GLY A 255 -15.76 7.04 -14.76
C GLY A 255 -14.43 7.51 -14.17
N ALA A 256 -13.94 6.89 -13.12
CA ALA A 256 -12.58 7.12 -12.62
C ALA A 256 -11.52 6.51 -13.56
N ASP A 257 -10.36 7.15 -13.65
CA ASP A 257 -9.19 6.59 -14.37
C ASP A 257 -8.50 5.56 -13.47
N VAL A 258 -8.80 4.28 -13.70
CA VAL A 258 -8.29 3.15 -12.89
C VAL A 258 -7.66 2.10 -13.77
N SER A 259 -6.44 1.70 -13.42
CA SER A 259 -5.76 0.53 -13.98
C SER A 259 -5.48 -0.48 -12.87
N LEU A 260 -5.79 -1.76 -13.12
CA LEU A 260 -5.55 -2.86 -12.19
C LEU A 260 -4.66 -3.90 -12.83
N ASP A 261 -3.53 -4.17 -12.19
CA ASP A 261 -2.64 -5.30 -12.47
C ASP A 261 -2.93 -6.44 -11.49
N LEU A 262 -3.56 -7.50 -11.98
CA LEU A 262 -3.78 -8.73 -11.22
C LEU A 262 -2.67 -9.75 -11.51
N TRP A 263 -1.99 -10.23 -10.46
CA TRP A 263 -0.90 -11.22 -10.53
C TRP A 263 -1.39 -12.55 -9.96
N PRO A 264 -1.82 -13.51 -10.81
CA PRO A 264 -2.67 -14.64 -10.40
C PRO A 264 -2.10 -15.52 -9.29
N ASP A 265 -0.79 -15.73 -9.29
CA ASP A 265 -0.12 -16.67 -8.39
C ASP A 265 0.50 -15.99 -7.16
N MET A 266 0.37 -14.67 -7.05
CA MET A 266 1.02 -13.88 -6.00
C MET A 266 0.14 -13.70 -4.77
N PRO A 267 0.75 -13.70 -3.55
CA PRO A 267 0.07 -13.41 -2.29
C PRO A 267 -0.02 -11.90 -2.04
N HIS A 268 -0.53 -11.52 -0.89
CA HIS A 268 -0.53 -10.15 -0.38
C HIS A 268 0.89 -9.57 -0.29
N ASP A 269 1.06 -8.31 -0.69
CA ASP A 269 2.33 -7.55 -0.66
C ASP A 269 3.50 -8.28 -1.35
N PHE A 270 3.20 -9.02 -2.41
CA PHE A 270 4.18 -9.84 -3.14
C PHE A 270 5.35 -9.04 -3.71
N GLN A 271 5.21 -7.73 -3.89
CA GLN A 271 6.29 -6.84 -4.31
C GLN A 271 7.49 -6.92 -3.37
N ALA A 272 7.27 -7.22 -2.09
CA ALA A 272 8.31 -7.37 -1.08
C ALA A 272 9.30 -8.52 -1.36
N TYR A 273 8.95 -9.47 -2.23
CA TYR A 273 9.86 -10.55 -2.64
C TYR A 273 10.93 -10.08 -3.63
N ASP A 274 10.72 -8.92 -4.28
CA ASP A 274 11.69 -8.28 -5.16
C ASP A 274 12.31 -9.24 -6.19
N SER A 275 13.64 -9.33 -6.21
CA SER A 275 14.40 -10.20 -7.12
C SER A 275 14.27 -11.70 -6.85
N MET A 276 13.57 -12.10 -5.76
CA MET A 276 13.33 -13.51 -5.48
C MET A 276 12.29 -14.13 -6.42
N THR A 277 11.47 -13.31 -7.09
CA THR A 277 10.53 -13.79 -8.11
C THR A 277 10.53 -12.88 -9.34
N THR A 278 10.31 -13.47 -10.52
CA THR A 278 10.19 -12.71 -11.77
C THR A 278 8.93 -11.83 -11.74
N SER A 279 7.85 -12.29 -11.12
CA SER A 279 6.61 -11.55 -10.97
C SER A 279 6.80 -10.29 -10.12
N SER A 280 7.47 -10.38 -8.98
CA SER A 280 7.74 -9.22 -8.12
C SER A 280 8.63 -8.20 -8.81
N THR A 281 9.72 -8.66 -9.46
CA THR A 281 10.59 -7.80 -10.26
C THR A 281 9.82 -7.08 -11.38
N ALA A 282 8.96 -7.80 -12.09
CA ALA A 282 8.14 -7.23 -13.15
C ALA A 282 7.10 -6.23 -12.61
N ALA A 283 6.49 -6.54 -11.46
CA ALA A 283 5.54 -5.63 -10.79
C ALA A 283 6.20 -4.31 -10.38
N LEU A 284 7.42 -4.36 -9.81
CA LEU A 284 8.19 -3.17 -9.46
C LEU A 284 8.56 -2.33 -10.70
N ALA A 285 8.95 -2.98 -11.81
CA ALA A 285 9.20 -2.29 -13.07
C ALA A 285 7.94 -1.62 -13.63
N ARG A 286 6.75 -2.22 -13.46
CA ARG A 286 5.49 -1.62 -13.89
C ARG A 286 5.07 -0.44 -12.99
N ILE A 287 5.37 -0.46 -11.68
CA ILE A 287 5.20 0.69 -10.80
C ILE A 287 6.02 1.88 -11.34
N ARG A 288 7.30 1.65 -11.62
CA ARG A 288 8.17 2.68 -12.23
C ARG A 288 7.60 3.20 -13.53
N HIS A 289 7.18 2.32 -14.44
CA HIS A 289 6.60 2.71 -15.73
C HIS A 289 5.33 3.56 -15.56
N ALA A 290 4.45 3.22 -14.61
CA ALA A 290 3.27 4.01 -14.31
C ALA A 290 3.63 5.43 -13.83
N ILE A 291 4.64 5.55 -12.94
CA ILE A 291 5.13 6.84 -12.47
C ILE A 291 5.71 7.66 -13.62
N ASP A 292 6.60 7.07 -14.42
CA ASP A 292 7.27 7.78 -15.53
C ASP A 292 6.25 8.26 -16.56
N THR A 293 5.26 7.43 -16.89
CA THR A 293 4.19 7.78 -17.84
C THR A 293 3.37 8.97 -17.35
N HIS A 294 3.01 9.01 -16.06
CA HIS A 294 2.20 10.09 -15.51
C HIS A 294 2.96 11.40 -15.33
N ILE A 295 4.19 11.32 -14.85
CA ILE A 295 5.02 12.51 -14.62
C ILE A 295 5.45 13.15 -15.95
N ALA A 296 5.79 12.34 -16.97
CA ALA A 296 6.23 12.85 -18.27
C ALA A 296 5.11 13.38 -19.15
N ALA A 297 3.92 12.79 -19.10
CA ALA A 297 2.84 13.04 -20.06
C ALA A 297 1.74 13.99 -19.53
N GLY A 298 1.72 14.32 -18.24
CA GLY A 298 0.60 15.08 -17.64
C GLY A 298 -0.75 14.39 -17.87
N GLY A 299 -0.79 13.05 -17.95
CA GLY A 299 -1.89 12.38 -18.60
C GLY A 299 -2.32 11.03 -18.03
N SER A 300 -3.26 10.46 -18.70
CA SER A 300 -4.06 9.27 -18.44
C SER A 300 -3.25 7.96 -18.48
N LEU A 301 -3.65 6.96 -17.67
CA LEU A 301 -3.18 5.56 -17.71
C LEU A 301 -3.55 4.81 -19.01
N THR A 302 -4.17 5.49 -20.00
CA THR A 302 -4.51 4.93 -21.31
C THR A 302 -3.25 4.48 -22.05
N GLY A 303 -2.83 3.26 -21.84
CA GLY A 303 -1.63 2.65 -22.42
C GLY A 303 -1.04 1.55 -21.56
N LEU A 304 -1.32 1.51 -20.27
CA LEU A 304 -1.13 0.33 -19.44
C LEU A 304 -2.27 -0.65 -19.80
N GLN A 305 -1.96 -1.65 -20.60
CA GLN A 305 -2.96 -2.69 -20.90
C GLN A 305 -3.39 -3.32 -19.58
N ASP A 306 -4.69 -3.28 -19.30
CA ASP A 306 -5.28 -4.12 -18.27
C ASP A 306 -4.83 -5.56 -18.55
N ILE A 307 -3.95 -6.11 -17.73
CA ILE A 307 -3.74 -7.55 -17.71
C ILE A 307 -4.92 -8.12 -16.92
N THR A 308 -6.09 -8.08 -17.55
CA THR A 308 -7.18 -8.92 -17.12
C THR A 308 -6.80 -10.33 -17.55
N ILE A 309 -6.20 -11.10 -16.66
CA ILE A 309 -6.05 -12.50 -16.87
C ILE A 309 -7.39 -13.13 -16.50
N VAL A 310 -8.05 -13.66 -17.51
CA VAL A 310 -9.27 -14.47 -17.43
C VAL A 310 -9.02 -15.74 -16.62
#